data_c165b05f7a788718b8358bc2230732db
#
_entry.id   c165b05f7a788718b8358bc2230732db
#
_cell.length_a   1.000
_cell.length_b   1.000
_cell.length_c   1.000
_cell.angle_alpha   90.00
_cell.angle_beta   90.00
_cell.angle_gamma   90.00
#
_symmetry.space_group_name_H-M   'P 1'
#
loop_
_entity.id
_entity.type
_entity.pdbx_description
1 polymer ?
#
loop_
_entity_poly.entity_id
_entity_poly.type
_entity_poly.pdbx_seq_one_letter_code
_entity_poly.pdbx_strand_id
1 'polypeptide(L)'
;MTGNRTAPEDRTAPEDRTAPPAAPAAGPAAEAGAPAPEPTVPDGGPARPPRRTRAVARWVSALLVLAISAAATAYAVTVPERAELPGLETPHDGRWAYPALKLPALPSGSPPPHAEDNPAGRHHADLRDLLVPLPRKAVKDDAVPVRDGWVETEDYAALWTGEKEVRVRLAEEGLRHIAGRAWSMPDGTRVQVFLLQFPTEPTATVYQQDLAPTVPAAAGGVVEDAYTVDEERRPEGVYILSRSEEGAKKGGPSLRYAYISSGDTLGVVMFTTEEGEVPDTAYRQTVALQARMLG
;
A
#
# COMPACT_ATOMS: atom_id res chain seq x y z
N MET A 1 -36.18 -3.53 -47.29
CA MET A 1 -35.44 -4.44 -48.17
C MET A 1 -34.40 -5.13 -47.34
N THR A 2 -34.75 -6.31 -46.95
CA THR A 2 -34.07 -7.62 -47.11
C THR A 2 -32.69 -7.65 -46.43
N GLY A 3 -32.45 -8.28 -45.34
CA GLY A 3 -32.73 -9.69 -45.00
C GLY A 3 -31.41 -10.44 -45.07
N ASN A 4 -30.87 -10.93 -44.01
CA ASN A 4 -30.57 -12.33 -43.86
C ASN A 4 -29.97 -12.64 -42.47
N ARG A 5 -30.67 -13.43 -41.81
CA ARG A 5 -30.53 -14.42 -40.77
C ARG A 5 -29.62 -15.57 -41.26
N THR A 6 -28.68 -16.02 -40.46
CA THR A 6 -28.34 -17.45 -40.32
C THR A 6 -27.54 -17.71 -39.03
N ALA A 7 -28.12 -18.42 -38.11
CA ALA A 7 -27.53 -19.42 -37.22
C ALA A 7 -28.13 -20.76 -37.68
N PRO A 8 -27.83 -21.95 -37.12
CA PRO A 8 -26.80 -22.45 -36.22
C PRO A 8 -26.12 -23.76 -36.74
N GLU A 9 -25.19 -24.35 -35.99
CA GLU A 9 -24.89 -25.81 -35.92
C GLU A 9 -23.88 -26.01 -34.79
N ASP A 10 -24.24 -26.51 -33.70
CA ASP A 10 -24.44 -27.84 -33.13
C ASP A 10 -23.48 -28.92 -33.67
N ARG A 11 -22.58 -29.38 -32.79
CA ARG A 11 -21.97 -30.73 -32.79
C ARG A 11 -21.20 -31.05 -31.52
N THR A 12 -21.91 -31.73 -30.60
CA THR A 12 -21.56 -33.09 -30.11
C THR A 12 -20.18 -33.33 -29.53
N ALA A 13 -20.21 -33.68 -28.24
CA ALA A 13 -19.18 -34.42 -27.49
C ALA A 13 -18.92 -35.81 -28.09
N PRO A 14 -17.80 -36.46 -27.75
CA PRO A 14 -18.01 -37.61 -26.87
C PRO A 14 -17.10 -37.69 -25.64
N GLU A 15 -17.65 -38.31 -24.65
CA GLU A 15 -17.05 -38.91 -23.47
C GLU A 15 -15.91 -39.85 -23.85
N ASP A 16 -14.84 -39.83 -23.05
CA ASP A 16 -14.08 -41.08 -22.85
C ASP A 16 -13.74 -41.21 -21.36
N ARG A 17 -14.40 -42.21 -20.80
CA ARG A 17 -14.16 -42.78 -19.49
C ARG A 17 -12.95 -43.69 -19.60
N THR A 18 -11.93 -43.48 -18.78
CA THR A 18 -10.96 -44.56 -18.53
C THR A 18 -10.84 -44.77 -17.02
N ALA A 19 -11.27 -45.93 -16.62
CA ALA A 19 -11.26 -46.46 -15.25
C ALA A 19 -9.82 -46.83 -14.77
N PRO A 20 -9.60 -46.89 -13.44
CA PRO A 20 -8.30 -47.25 -12.87
C PRO A 20 -8.03 -48.75 -12.90
N PRO A 21 -6.78 -49.19 -12.98
CA PRO A 21 -6.45 -50.60 -12.90
C PRO A 21 -6.33 -51.12 -11.46
N ALA A 22 -6.79 -52.33 -11.30
CA ALA A 22 -6.89 -53.11 -10.09
C ALA A 22 -5.53 -53.59 -9.50
N ALA A 23 -5.57 -53.85 -8.22
CA ALA A 23 -4.53 -54.51 -7.45
C ALA A 23 -4.35 -55.98 -7.87
N PRO A 24 -3.19 -56.58 -7.76
CA PRO A 24 -3.06 -58.02 -7.78
C PRO A 24 -2.97 -58.65 -6.38
N ALA A 25 -3.58 -59.81 -6.33
CA ALA A 25 -3.86 -60.69 -5.22
C ALA A 25 -2.66 -61.43 -4.63
N ALA A 26 -2.94 -61.98 -3.47
CA ALA A 26 -2.09 -62.77 -2.61
C ALA A 26 -1.83 -64.21 -3.08
N GLY A 27 -0.73 -64.77 -2.56
CA GLY A 27 -0.54 -66.10 -2.13
C GLY A 27 0.48 -66.91 -2.94
N PRO A 28 0.96 -68.11 -2.46
CA PRO A 28 0.71 -68.75 -1.21
C PRO A 28 1.96 -69.22 -0.43
N ALA A 29 1.68 -69.88 0.71
CA ALA A 29 2.56 -70.51 1.69
C ALA A 29 3.25 -71.81 1.21
N ALA A 30 4.31 -72.15 1.90
CA ALA A 30 4.85 -73.42 2.29
C ALA A 30 6.37 -73.30 2.53
N GLU A 31 7.07 -73.96 3.42
CA GLU A 31 6.86 -75.08 4.28
C GLU A 31 8.01 -75.15 5.30
N ALA A 32 7.81 -75.94 6.32
CA ALA A 32 8.57 -76.25 7.50
C ALA A 32 10.03 -76.68 7.34
N GLY A 33 10.80 -76.50 8.39
CA GLY A 33 12.10 -77.13 8.63
C GLY A 33 12.73 -76.69 9.94
N ALA A 34 12.57 -77.54 11.02
CA ALA A 34 13.33 -77.46 12.28
C ALA A 34 14.43 -78.50 12.26
N PRO A 35 15.32 -78.77 13.29
CA PRO A 35 15.73 -77.90 14.42
C PRO A 35 17.27 -77.84 14.70
N ALA A 36 17.69 -76.93 15.59
CA ALA A 36 18.76 -76.94 16.62
C ALA A 36 20.23 -77.25 16.23
N PRO A 37 21.28 -76.85 16.99
CA PRO A 37 21.28 -76.47 18.41
C PRO A 37 22.01 -75.16 18.77
N GLU A 38 21.90 -74.74 20.01
CA GLU A 38 22.64 -73.65 20.71
C GLU A 38 24.16 -73.87 20.71
N PRO A 39 24.92 -72.76 20.87
CA PRO A 39 25.60 -72.57 22.15
C PRO A 39 25.61 -71.14 22.70
N THR A 40 25.38 -71.09 23.97
CA THR A 40 26.00 -70.28 25.06
C THR A 40 26.60 -68.85 24.77
N VAL A 41 25.99 -67.93 25.47
CA VAL A 41 26.35 -66.61 26.07
C VAL A 41 27.87 -66.37 26.25
N PRO A 42 28.33 -65.05 26.11
CA PRO A 42 28.31 -64.19 27.31
C PRO A 42 27.85 -62.72 27.05
N ASP A 43 27.02 -62.34 27.93
CA ASP A 43 26.83 -61.11 28.70
C ASP A 43 27.65 -59.87 28.35
N GLY A 44 27.01 -58.70 28.24
CA GLY A 44 27.65 -57.40 28.18
C GLY A 44 26.98 -56.35 27.29
N GLY A 45 25.68 -56.32 27.14
CA GLY A 45 25.01 -55.24 26.45
C GLY A 45 24.56 -54.13 27.40
N PRO A 46 24.66 -52.84 27.02
CA PRO A 46 24.24 -51.73 27.88
C PRO A 46 22.76 -51.81 28.22
N ALA A 47 22.44 -51.54 29.46
CA ALA A 47 21.11 -51.67 30.06
C ALA A 47 20.05 -50.92 29.20
N ARG A 48 19.08 -51.66 28.66
CA ARG A 48 17.94 -51.09 27.94
C ARG A 48 17.10 -50.26 28.92
N PRO A 49 16.89 -48.95 28.65
CA PRO A 49 16.05 -48.13 29.52
C PRO A 49 14.66 -48.72 29.64
N PRO A 50 14.01 -48.59 30.83
CA PRO A 50 12.72 -49.19 31.12
C PRO A 50 11.65 -48.74 30.10
N ARG A 51 10.76 -49.64 29.73
CA ARG A 51 9.71 -49.42 28.70
C ARG A 51 8.91 -48.13 28.87
N ARG A 52 8.75 -47.64 30.13
CA ARG A 52 8.05 -46.41 30.45
C ARG A 52 8.77 -45.15 29.95
N THR A 53 10.10 -45.08 30.04
CA THR A 53 10.89 -43.92 29.56
C THR A 53 10.87 -43.80 28.03
N ARG A 54 10.84 -44.94 27.32
CA ARG A 54 10.68 -44.91 25.86
C ARG A 54 9.27 -44.48 25.42
N ALA A 55 8.25 -44.85 26.16
CA ALA A 55 6.88 -44.41 25.88
C ALA A 55 6.76 -42.88 26.10
N VAL A 56 7.27 -42.36 27.21
CA VAL A 56 7.29 -40.91 27.50
C VAL A 56 8.09 -40.15 26.43
N ALA A 57 9.28 -40.63 26.07
CA ALA A 57 10.08 -39.98 25.03
C ALA A 57 9.34 -39.93 23.67
N ARG A 58 8.61 -40.99 23.29
CA ARG A 58 7.79 -41.00 22.05
C ARG A 58 6.64 -40.02 22.11
N TRP A 59 5.96 -39.90 23.25
CA TRP A 59 4.88 -38.90 23.40
C TRP A 59 5.40 -37.47 23.42
N VAL A 60 6.53 -37.23 24.09
CA VAL A 60 7.18 -35.90 24.09
C VAL A 60 7.63 -35.51 22.67
N SER A 61 8.26 -36.42 21.93
CA SER A 61 8.65 -36.16 20.54
C SER A 61 7.45 -35.93 19.63
N ALA A 62 6.35 -36.69 19.80
CA ALA A 62 5.12 -36.48 19.03
C ALA A 62 4.47 -35.11 19.30
N LEU A 63 4.40 -34.69 20.57
CA LEU A 63 3.90 -33.37 20.97
C LEU A 63 4.79 -32.24 20.44
N LEU A 64 6.09 -32.43 20.46
CA LEU A 64 7.04 -31.45 19.97
C LEU A 64 6.93 -31.25 18.44
N VAL A 65 6.81 -32.35 17.69
CA VAL A 65 6.54 -32.30 16.25
C VAL A 65 5.21 -31.64 15.96
N LEU A 66 4.16 -31.97 16.71
CA LEU A 66 2.85 -31.33 16.56
C LEU A 66 2.91 -29.82 16.83
N ALA A 67 3.60 -29.42 17.90
CA ALA A 67 3.76 -28.00 18.25
C ALA A 67 4.56 -27.24 17.19
N ILE A 68 5.66 -27.81 16.68
CA ILE A 68 6.46 -27.22 15.60
C ILE A 68 5.63 -27.12 14.31
N SER A 69 4.87 -28.17 13.96
CA SER A 69 4.02 -28.16 12.77
C SER A 69 2.90 -27.11 12.90
N ALA A 70 2.27 -27.02 14.05
CA ALA A 70 1.25 -25.99 14.31
C ALA A 70 1.81 -24.58 14.25
N ALA A 71 2.99 -24.34 14.84
CA ALA A 71 3.66 -23.05 14.78
C ALA A 71 4.10 -22.69 13.36
N ALA A 72 4.65 -23.66 12.61
CA ALA A 72 5.04 -23.46 11.21
C ALA A 72 3.83 -23.16 10.32
N THR A 73 2.71 -23.87 10.54
CA THR A 73 1.46 -23.63 9.79
C THR A 73 0.89 -22.25 10.16
N ALA A 74 0.84 -21.90 11.44
CA ALA A 74 0.38 -20.57 11.87
C ALA A 74 1.26 -19.46 11.26
N TYR A 75 2.58 -19.63 11.28
CA TYR A 75 3.52 -18.70 10.66
C TYR A 75 3.31 -18.58 9.14
N ALA A 76 3.17 -19.73 8.45
CA ALA A 76 2.97 -19.76 7.01
C ALA A 76 1.64 -19.12 6.56
N VAL A 77 0.61 -19.10 7.42
CA VAL A 77 -0.71 -18.51 7.11
C VAL A 77 -0.79 -17.04 7.55
N THR A 78 -0.05 -16.63 8.59
CA THR A 78 -0.15 -15.27 9.14
C THR A 78 0.86 -14.29 8.54
N VAL A 79 1.97 -14.77 7.98
CA VAL A 79 3.04 -13.92 7.41
C VAL A 79 2.78 -13.53 5.96
N PRO A 80 2.32 -14.41 5.04
CA PRO A 80 1.99 -14.00 3.69
C PRO A 80 0.73 -13.14 3.65
N GLU A 81 0.74 -12.10 2.84
CA GLU A 81 -0.48 -11.36 2.53
C GLU A 81 -1.46 -12.30 1.79
N ARG A 82 -2.77 -12.08 1.98
CA ARG A 82 -3.81 -12.91 1.31
C ARG A 82 -3.62 -12.98 -0.21
N ALA A 83 -3.09 -11.93 -0.81
CA ALA A 83 -2.81 -11.85 -2.24
C ALA A 83 -1.62 -12.73 -2.69
N GLU A 84 -0.78 -13.21 -1.76
CA GLU A 84 0.38 -14.06 -2.04
C GLU A 84 0.06 -15.56 -1.88
N LEU A 85 -1.14 -15.91 -1.41
CA LEU A 85 -1.56 -17.30 -1.22
C LEU A 85 -2.19 -17.84 -2.52
N PRO A 86 -1.64 -18.92 -3.10
CA PRO A 86 -2.21 -19.54 -4.30
C PRO A 86 -3.69 -19.90 -4.09
N GLY A 87 -4.56 -19.44 -4.97
CA GLY A 87 -6.01 -19.67 -4.90
C GLY A 87 -6.80 -18.70 -4.03
N LEU A 88 -6.14 -17.74 -3.35
CA LEU A 88 -6.76 -16.60 -2.66
C LEU A 88 -6.37 -15.26 -3.30
N GLU A 89 -5.81 -15.29 -4.47
CA GLU A 89 -5.49 -14.11 -5.27
C GLU A 89 -6.78 -13.36 -5.59
N THR A 90 -7.12 -12.39 -4.76
CA THR A 90 -8.06 -11.35 -5.18
C THR A 90 -7.34 -10.49 -6.20
N PRO A 91 -7.99 -10.18 -7.35
CA PRO A 91 -7.42 -9.24 -8.30
C PRO A 91 -6.95 -8.00 -7.55
N HIS A 92 -5.73 -7.57 -7.81
CA HIS A 92 -5.16 -6.38 -7.17
C HIS A 92 -6.10 -5.21 -7.48
N ASP A 93 -6.71 -4.63 -6.46
CA ASP A 93 -7.69 -3.54 -6.60
C ASP A 93 -7.02 -2.19 -6.92
N GLY A 94 -5.73 -2.17 -7.18
CA GLY A 94 -4.92 -0.98 -7.47
C GLY A 94 -4.54 -0.17 -6.24
N ARG A 95 -4.93 -0.61 -5.03
CA ARG A 95 -4.56 0.08 -3.78
C ARG A 95 -3.15 -0.26 -3.34
N TRP A 96 -2.49 0.71 -2.75
CA TRP A 96 -1.22 0.51 -2.08
C TRP A 96 -1.41 0.16 -0.61
N ALA A 97 -0.54 -0.68 -0.07
CA ALA A 97 -0.59 -1.10 1.33
C ALA A 97 0.08 -0.03 2.23
N TYR A 98 -0.71 0.88 2.75
CA TYR A 98 -0.25 1.86 3.73
C TYR A 98 -0.23 1.27 5.14
N PRO A 99 0.72 1.70 6.01
CA PRO A 99 0.63 1.45 7.44
C PRO A 99 -0.66 2.04 8.01
N ALA A 100 -1.09 1.54 9.17
CA ALA A 100 -2.22 2.14 9.88
C ALA A 100 -1.92 3.61 10.20
N LEU A 101 -2.80 4.52 9.77
CA LEU A 101 -2.67 5.93 10.07
C LEU A 101 -2.85 6.18 11.58
N LYS A 102 -2.02 7.04 12.10
CA LYS A 102 -2.13 7.53 13.48
C LYS A 102 -2.05 9.04 13.44
N LEU A 103 -3.11 9.71 13.87
CA LEU A 103 -3.05 11.14 14.09
C LEU A 103 -2.13 11.42 15.29
N PRO A 104 -1.22 12.41 15.17
CA PRO A 104 -0.38 12.84 16.29
C PRO A 104 -1.24 13.39 17.41
N ALA A 105 -0.78 13.20 18.66
CA ALA A 105 -1.41 13.83 19.80
C ALA A 105 -1.21 15.35 19.72
N LEU A 106 -2.28 16.11 19.93
CA LEU A 106 -2.17 17.57 20.02
C LEU A 106 -1.47 17.97 21.30
N PRO A 107 -0.71 19.07 21.31
CA PRO A 107 -0.18 19.68 22.52
C PRO A 107 -1.32 19.95 23.53
N SER A 108 -1.04 19.81 24.82
CA SER A 108 -2.05 19.96 25.88
C SER A 108 -2.77 21.32 25.76
N GLY A 109 -4.09 21.29 25.68
CA GLY A 109 -4.93 22.49 25.59
C GLY A 109 -5.03 23.10 24.18
N SER A 110 -4.43 22.47 23.15
CA SER A 110 -4.57 22.92 21.76
C SER A 110 -5.81 22.30 21.12
N PRO A 111 -6.68 23.09 20.49
CA PRO A 111 -7.85 22.61 19.77
C PRO A 111 -7.47 22.02 18.41
N PRO A 112 -8.29 21.15 17.82
CA PRO A 112 -8.13 20.73 16.43
C PRO A 112 -8.37 21.89 15.45
N PRO A 113 -7.95 21.76 14.17
CA PRO A 113 -7.96 22.87 13.21
C PRO A 113 -9.36 23.45 12.94
N HIS A 114 -10.41 22.64 13.01
CA HIS A 114 -11.79 23.05 12.71
C HIS A 114 -12.67 23.25 13.97
N ALA A 115 -12.06 23.37 15.16
CA ALA A 115 -12.79 23.64 16.38
C ALA A 115 -13.24 25.11 16.47
N GLU A 116 -14.38 25.37 17.11
CA GLU A 116 -14.94 26.71 17.30
C GLU A 116 -13.97 27.68 18.01
N ASP A 117 -13.16 27.15 18.93
CA ASP A 117 -12.14 27.91 19.67
C ASP A 117 -10.80 28.05 18.92
N ASN A 118 -10.75 27.64 17.64
CA ASN A 118 -9.60 27.81 16.74
C ASN A 118 -9.96 28.58 15.46
N PRO A 119 -10.33 29.86 15.55
CA PRO A 119 -10.81 30.64 14.41
C PRO A 119 -9.75 30.87 13.32
N ALA A 120 -8.47 30.65 13.62
CA ALA A 120 -7.38 30.72 12.65
C ALA A 120 -7.15 29.42 11.89
N GLY A 121 -7.87 28.36 12.24
CA GLY A 121 -7.74 27.02 11.65
C GLY A 121 -6.36 26.38 11.85
N ARG A 122 -5.67 26.66 12.96
CA ARG A 122 -4.28 26.27 13.16
C ARG A 122 -4.12 24.78 13.38
N HIS A 123 -3.19 24.18 12.65
CA HIS A 123 -2.65 22.86 12.99
C HIS A 123 -1.56 23.01 14.05
N HIS A 124 -1.83 22.47 15.23
CA HIS A 124 -0.91 22.51 16.37
C HIS A 124 0.04 21.31 16.42
N ALA A 125 -0.21 20.27 15.64
CA ALA A 125 0.68 19.14 15.49
C ALA A 125 1.91 19.51 14.64
N ASP A 126 3.00 18.74 14.77
CA ASP A 126 4.12 18.84 13.86
C ASP A 126 3.66 18.42 12.45
N LEU A 127 3.86 19.27 11.45
CA LEU A 127 3.47 19.01 10.07
C LEU A 127 4.06 17.72 9.51
N ARG A 128 5.26 17.34 9.94
CA ARG A 128 5.95 16.13 9.48
C ARG A 128 5.20 14.86 9.91
N ASP A 129 4.53 14.94 11.05
CA ASP A 129 3.71 13.83 11.59
C ASP A 129 2.34 13.77 10.92
N LEU A 130 1.91 14.85 10.26
CA LEU A 130 0.69 14.92 9.45
C LEU A 130 0.89 14.43 8.01
N LEU A 131 2.12 14.18 7.57
CA LEU A 131 2.38 13.59 6.26
C LEU A 131 1.97 12.12 6.22
N VAL A 132 1.20 11.74 5.20
CA VAL A 132 0.87 10.33 4.97
C VAL A 132 2.15 9.47 4.95
N PRO A 133 2.19 8.31 5.66
CA PRO A 133 3.37 7.45 5.68
C PRO A 133 3.64 6.82 4.31
N LEU A 134 4.86 6.33 4.11
CA LEU A 134 5.19 5.59 2.89
C LEU A 134 4.41 4.26 2.83
N PRO A 135 3.86 3.91 1.66
CA PRO A 135 3.27 2.60 1.47
C PRO A 135 4.35 1.50 1.45
N ARG A 136 3.96 0.26 1.65
CA ARG A 136 4.87 -0.88 1.50
C ARG A 136 5.47 -0.91 0.09
N LYS A 137 6.71 -1.35 -0.02
CA LYS A 137 7.50 -1.41 -1.27
C LYS A 137 7.90 -0.03 -1.81
N ALA A 138 7.47 1.07 -1.19
CA ALA A 138 7.95 2.39 -1.57
C ALA A 138 9.43 2.57 -1.20
N VAL A 139 10.17 3.21 -2.08
CA VAL A 139 11.56 3.64 -1.84
C VAL A 139 11.57 5.16 -1.77
N LYS A 140 12.25 5.71 -0.76
CA LYS A 140 12.39 7.16 -0.63
C LYS A 140 12.97 7.74 -1.92
N ASP A 141 12.37 8.80 -2.42
CA ASP A 141 12.84 9.54 -3.59
C ASP A 141 13.54 10.83 -3.12
N ASP A 142 14.79 10.99 -3.49
CA ASP A 142 15.59 12.16 -3.13
C ASP A 142 15.60 13.23 -4.25
N ALA A 143 14.72 13.14 -5.23
CA ALA A 143 14.57 14.12 -6.31
C ALA A 143 14.18 15.52 -5.78
N VAL A 144 13.46 15.57 -4.66
CA VAL A 144 13.24 16.79 -3.89
C VAL A 144 14.08 16.72 -2.63
N PRO A 145 14.94 17.71 -2.34
CA PRO A 145 15.75 17.73 -1.13
C PRO A 145 14.86 17.86 0.11
N VAL A 146 14.57 16.76 0.77
CA VAL A 146 13.85 16.72 2.05
C VAL A 146 14.88 16.50 3.17
N ARG A 147 15.02 17.50 4.05
CA ARG A 147 15.96 17.45 5.20
C ARG A 147 15.15 17.33 6.49
N ASP A 148 15.26 16.20 7.16
CA ASP A 148 14.49 15.89 8.39
C ASP A 148 12.97 16.13 8.27
N GLY A 149 12.42 15.89 7.08
CA GLY A 149 11.00 16.09 6.78
C GLY A 149 10.63 17.52 6.37
N TRP A 150 11.59 18.44 6.31
CA TRP A 150 11.39 19.82 5.85
C TRP A 150 11.90 20.02 4.43
N VAL A 151 11.28 20.96 3.72
CA VAL A 151 11.62 21.36 2.34
C VAL A 151 11.84 22.87 2.32
N GLU A 152 12.93 23.29 1.69
CA GLU A 152 13.21 24.70 1.49
C GLU A 152 12.24 25.31 0.46
N THR A 153 11.92 26.59 0.63
CA THR A 153 10.98 27.30 -0.27
C THR A 153 11.45 27.27 -1.73
N GLU A 154 12.75 27.38 -1.94
CA GLU A 154 13.39 27.33 -3.27
C GLU A 154 13.20 25.96 -3.92
N ASP A 155 13.44 24.88 -3.17
CA ASP A 155 13.31 23.50 -3.65
C ASP A 155 11.85 23.18 -4.02
N TYR A 156 10.89 23.67 -3.23
CA TYR A 156 9.47 23.54 -3.55
C TYR A 156 9.07 24.36 -4.77
N ALA A 157 9.53 25.62 -4.85
CA ALA A 157 9.16 26.52 -5.94
C ALA A 157 9.70 26.03 -7.30
N ALA A 158 10.85 25.37 -7.31
CA ALA A 158 11.44 24.77 -8.51
C ALA A 158 10.60 23.66 -9.13
N LEU A 159 9.62 23.12 -8.41
CA LEU A 159 8.67 22.12 -8.93
C LEU A 159 7.58 22.74 -9.83
N TRP A 160 7.48 24.05 -9.90
CA TRP A 160 6.42 24.76 -10.58
C TRP A 160 6.94 25.57 -11.77
N THR A 161 6.11 25.70 -12.80
CA THR A 161 6.34 26.72 -13.82
C THR A 161 6.18 28.10 -13.18
N GLY A 162 7.10 29.02 -13.45
CA GLY A 162 7.07 30.31 -12.77
C GLY A 162 7.61 30.29 -11.34
N GLU A 163 8.72 29.58 -11.12
CA GLU A 163 9.40 29.45 -9.82
C GLU A 163 9.50 30.76 -9.04
N LYS A 164 9.88 31.84 -9.71
CA LYS A 164 10.02 33.16 -9.08
C LYS A 164 8.69 33.71 -8.53
N GLU A 165 7.63 33.56 -9.30
CA GLU A 165 6.27 33.96 -8.93
C GLU A 165 5.76 33.16 -7.73
N VAL A 166 6.00 31.84 -7.74
CA VAL A 166 5.66 30.96 -6.60
C VAL A 166 6.37 31.41 -5.33
N ARG A 167 7.68 31.69 -5.39
CA ARG A 167 8.44 32.19 -4.22
C ARG A 167 7.92 33.51 -3.69
N VAL A 168 7.61 34.45 -4.60
CA VAL A 168 7.06 35.76 -4.22
C VAL A 168 5.72 35.58 -3.50
N ARG A 169 4.82 34.76 -4.04
CA ARG A 169 3.51 34.47 -3.42
C ARG A 169 3.63 33.78 -2.07
N LEU A 170 4.50 32.81 -1.94
CA LEU A 170 4.75 32.15 -0.64
C LEU A 170 5.21 33.13 0.43
N ALA A 171 6.07 34.09 0.04
CA ALA A 171 6.54 35.13 0.95
C ALA A 171 5.44 36.17 1.29
N GLU A 172 4.65 36.59 0.31
CA GLU A 172 3.54 37.56 0.47
C GLU A 172 2.47 37.03 1.42
N GLU A 173 2.12 35.72 1.29
CA GLU A 173 1.14 35.06 2.15
C GLU A 173 1.74 34.56 3.48
N GLY A 174 3.01 34.86 3.74
CA GLY A 174 3.67 34.59 5.01
C GLY A 174 3.87 33.12 5.30
N LEU A 175 4.24 32.34 4.29
CA LEU A 175 4.60 30.92 4.48
C LEU A 175 5.51 30.74 5.70
N ARG A 176 5.16 29.78 6.57
CA ARG A 176 5.93 29.45 7.77
C ARG A 176 6.90 28.30 7.53
N HIS A 177 6.36 27.18 7.08
CA HIS A 177 7.10 25.92 6.90
C HIS A 177 6.52 25.13 5.74
N ILE A 178 7.38 24.29 5.14
CA ILE A 178 6.99 23.26 4.19
C ILE A 178 7.50 21.93 4.72
N ALA A 179 6.60 21.04 5.14
CA ALA A 179 6.96 19.66 5.37
C ALA A 179 6.79 18.88 4.07
N GLY A 180 7.66 17.90 3.81
CA GLY A 180 7.62 17.13 2.57
C GLY A 180 8.04 15.68 2.73
N ARG A 181 7.50 14.85 1.82
CA ARG A 181 7.84 13.44 1.68
C ARG A 181 7.71 13.02 0.23
N ALA A 182 8.70 12.28 -0.27
CA ALA A 182 8.69 11.79 -1.62
C ALA A 182 9.11 10.33 -1.66
N TRP A 183 8.53 9.57 -2.59
CA TRP A 183 8.86 8.16 -2.81
C TRP A 183 8.57 7.71 -4.22
N SER A 184 9.21 6.61 -4.63
CA SER A 184 8.94 5.90 -5.86
C SER A 184 8.41 4.52 -5.56
N MET A 185 7.48 4.05 -6.39
CA MET A 185 6.94 2.70 -6.34
C MET A 185 7.64 1.80 -7.38
N PRO A 186 7.59 0.46 -7.22
CA PRO A 186 8.22 -0.47 -8.17
C PRO A 186 7.67 -0.39 -9.60
N ASP A 187 6.48 0.16 -9.81
CA ASP A 187 5.87 0.40 -11.10
C ASP A 187 6.36 1.68 -11.80
N GLY A 188 7.33 2.38 -11.20
CA GLY A 188 7.88 3.63 -11.71
C GLY A 188 7.07 4.87 -11.32
N THR A 189 5.95 4.73 -10.61
CA THR A 189 5.17 5.87 -10.13
C THR A 189 5.96 6.62 -9.05
N ARG A 190 6.14 7.93 -9.24
CA ARG A 190 6.72 8.84 -8.25
C ARG A 190 5.63 9.64 -7.56
N VAL A 191 5.77 9.80 -6.26
CA VAL A 191 4.83 10.56 -5.43
C VAL A 191 5.57 11.55 -4.58
N GLN A 192 5.03 12.77 -4.55
CA GLN A 192 5.52 13.85 -3.73
C GLN A 192 4.35 14.43 -2.94
N VAL A 193 4.55 14.58 -1.65
CA VAL A 193 3.55 15.16 -0.74
C VAL A 193 4.18 16.30 0.01
N PHE A 194 3.53 17.45 -0.03
CA PHE A 194 3.97 18.66 0.68
C PHE A 194 2.84 19.19 1.54
N LEU A 195 3.18 19.71 2.72
CA LEU A 195 2.27 20.45 3.59
C LEU A 195 2.87 21.84 3.81
N LEU A 196 2.17 22.85 3.34
CA LEU A 196 2.55 24.25 3.46
C LEU A 196 1.72 24.89 4.58
N GLN A 197 2.36 25.41 5.61
CA GLN A 197 1.68 26.07 6.71
C GLN A 197 1.75 27.59 6.58
N PHE A 198 0.60 28.23 6.67
CA PHE A 198 0.42 29.67 6.62
C PHE A 198 0.05 30.24 8.01
N PRO A 199 -0.04 31.56 8.17
CA PRO A 199 -0.48 32.15 9.44
C PRO A 199 -1.91 31.82 9.82
N THR A 200 -2.81 31.73 8.84
CA THR A 200 -4.26 31.50 9.02
C THR A 200 -4.86 30.79 7.82
N GLU A 201 -6.05 30.21 8.00
CA GLU A 201 -6.84 29.62 6.91
C GLU A 201 -7.11 30.59 5.74
N PRO A 202 -7.50 31.88 5.95
CA PRO A 202 -7.66 32.81 4.82
C PRO A 202 -6.41 32.95 3.98
N THR A 203 -5.21 33.04 4.58
CA THR A 203 -3.96 33.15 3.83
C THR A 203 -3.63 31.88 3.03
N ALA A 204 -3.88 30.69 3.60
CA ALA A 204 -3.75 29.44 2.88
C ALA A 204 -4.70 29.36 1.67
N THR A 205 -5.94 29.82 1.84
CA THR A 205 -6.97 29.86 0.78
C THR A 205 -6.60 30.83 -0.34
N VAL A 206 -6.12 32.05 -0.03
CA VAL A 206 -5.66 33.04 -1.02
C VAL A 206 -4.51 32.46 -1.82
N TYR A 207 -3.50 31.88 -1.15
CA TYR A 207 -2.38 31.24 -1.84
C TYR A 207 -2.84 30.14 -2.80
N GLN A 208 -3.76 29.26 -2.37
CA GLN A 208 -4.30 28.22 -3.24
C GLN A 208 -4.99 28.79 -4.49
N GLN A 209 -5.78 29.84 -4.35
CA GLN A 209 -6.48 30.50 -5.46
C GLN A 209 -5.49 31.13 -6.44
N ASP A 210 -4.48 31.79 -5.93
CA ASP A 210 -3.44 32.47 -6.73
C ASP A 210 -2.50 31.45 -7.42
N LEU A 211 -2.30 30.26 -6.82
CA LEU A 211 -1.52 29.18 -7.41
C LEU A 211 -2.28 28.42 -8.50
N ALA A 212 -3.60 28.53 -8.54
CA ALA A 212 -4.45 27.78 -9.48
C ALA A 212 -4.01 27.90 -10.97
N PRO A 213 -3.50 29.04 -11.48
CA PRO A 213 -2.99 29.14 -12.84
C PRO A 213 -1.58 28.55 -13.03
N THR A 214 -0.86 28.22 -11.94
CA THR A 214 0.49 27.68 -12.00
C THR A 214 0.43 26.16 -12.13
N VAL A 215 1.19 25.59 -13.05
CA VAL A 215 1.24 24.15 -13.29
C VAL A 215 2.58 23.59 -12.84
N PRO A 216 2.64 22.32 -12.41
CA PRO A 216 3.92 21.67 -12.12
C PRO A 216 4.84 21.67 -13.34
N ALA A 217 6.14 21.88 -13.13
CA ALA A 217 7.13 21.87 -14.20
C ALA A 217 7.24 20.51 -14.90
N ALA A 218 6.78 19.42 -14.24
CA ALA A 218 6.70 18.08 -14.81
C ALA A 218 5.53 17.92 -15.80
N ALA A 219 4.60 18.88 -15.90
CA ALA A 219 3.50 18.81 -16.85
C ALA A 219 4.02 19.02 -18.29
N GLY A 220 3.73 18.07 -19.16
CA GLY A 220 4.07 18.14 -20.59
C GLY A 220 2.94 18.64 -21.46
N GLY A 221 1.75 18.86 -20.92
CA GLY A 221 0.53 19.24 -21.61
C GLY A 221 -0.36 20.22 -20.84
N VAL A 222 -1.61 20.33 -21.28
CA VAL A 222 -2.62 21.16 -20.61
C VAL A 222 -3.10 20.44 -19.36
N VAL A 223 -3.21 21.18 -18.25
CA VAL A 223 -3.73 20.66 -16.99
C VAL A 223 -5.17 21.13 -16.81
N GLU A 224 -6.06 20.19 -16.57
CA GLU A 224 -7.48 20.44 -16.36
C GLU A 224 -7.93 20.00 -14.96
N ASP A 225 -9.06 20.54 -14.52
CA ASP A 225 -9.67 20.11 -13.28
C ASP A 225 -10.14 18.66 -13.44
N ALA A 226 -9.57 17.79 -12.64
CA ALA A 226 -9.99 16.40 -12.57
C ALA A 226 -11.13 16.25 -11.55
N TYR A 227 -11.86 15.14 -11.67
CA TYR A 227 -12.93 14.80 -10.76
C TYR A 227 -12.49 14.86 -9.29
N THR A 228 -13.27 15.54 -8.47
CA THR A 228 -13.03 15.65 -7.03
C THR A 228 -13.17 14.30 -6.34
N VAL A 229 -12.31 14.05 -5.36
CA VAL A 229 -12.42 12.91 -4.46
C VAL A 229 -13.80 12.93 -3.78
N ASP A 230 -14.40 11.74 -3.67
CA ASP A 230 -15.70 11.42 -3.06
C ASP A 230 -16.07 12.36 -1.88
N GLU A 231 -16.97 13.33 -2.11
CA GLU A 231 -17.32 14.36 -1.12
C GLU A 231 -17.88 13.76 0.16
N GLU A 232 -18.56 12.58 0.06
CA GLU A 232 -19.16 11.89 1.20
C GLU A 232 -18.13 11.32 2.18
N ARG A 233 -16.87 11.13 1.75
CA ARG A 233 -15.79 10.57 2.57
C ARG A 233 -14.74 11.58 3.00
N ARG A 234 -14.94 12.83 2.65
CA ARG A 234 -14.04 13.93 2.99
C ARG A 234 -14.25 14.33 4.46
N PRO A 235 -13.18 14.54 5.25
CA PRO A 235 -13.33 15.13 6.59
C PRO A 235 -13.99 16.50 6.53
N GLU A 236 -14.71 16.84 7.57
CA GLU A 236 -15.32 18.18 7.70
C GLU A 236 -14.24 19.26 7.69
N GLY A 237 -14.51 20.38 7.01
CA GLY A 237 -13.56 21.49 6.90
C GLY A 237 -12.38 21.26 5.95
N VAL A 238 -12.27 20.08 5.31
CA VAL A 238 -11.22 19.80 4.34
C VAL A 238 -11.76 19.96 2.92
N TYR A 239 -11.05 20.68 2.05
CA TYR A 239 -11.40 20.87 0.63
C TYR A 239 -10.32 20.24 -0.25
N ILE A 240 -10.75 19.55 -1.32
CA ILE A 240 -9.85 18.88 -2.25
C ILE A 240 -10.13 19.35 -3.66
N LEU A 241 -9.10 19.88 -4.32
CA LEU A 241 -9.12 20.21 -5.73
C LEU A 241 -8.11 19.32 -6.45
N SER A 242 -8.60 18.41 -7.30
CA SER A 242 -7.76 17.48 -8.05
C SER A 242 -7.59 17.97 -9.48
N ARG A 243 -6.40 17.78 -10.04
CA ARG A 243 -6.03 18.16 -11.40
C ARG A 243 -5.29 17.03 -12.10
N SER A 244 -5.52 16.90 -13.40
CA SER A 244 -4.82 15.95 -14.26
C SER A 244 -4.33 16.62 -15.53
N GLU A 245 -3.23 16.13 -16.06
CA GLU A 245 -2.77 16.51 -17.38
C GLU A 245 -3.66 15.84 -18.43
N GLU A 246 -4.24 16.64 -19.34
CA GLU A 246 -4.99 16.15 -20.48
C GLU A 246 -4.07 15.98 -21.69
N GLY A 247 -4.33 14.93 -22.47
CA GLY A 247 -3.62 14.71 -23.73
C GLY A 247 -2.21 14.11 -23.59
N ALA A 248 -1.89 13.55 -22.42
CA ALA A 248 -0.69 12.73 -22.29
C ALA A 248 -0.64 11.72 -23.44
N LYS A 249 0.46 11.70 -24.21
CA LYS A 249 0.63 10.75 -25.31
C LYS A 249 0.48 9.34 -24.76
N LYS A 250 -0.30 8.51 -25.44
CA LYS A 250 -0.48 7.12 -25.05
C LYS A 250 0.90 6.46 -24.85
N GLY A 251 1.19 6.04 -23.61
CA GLY A 251 2.49 5.48 -23.24
C GLY A 251 3.58 6.51 -22.91
N GLY A 252 3.28 7.81 -22.88
CA GLY A 252 4.19 8.88 -22.42
C GLY A 252 4.02 9.17 -20.92
N PRO A 253 4.77 10.17 -20.41
CA PRO A 253 4.65 10.60 -19.03
C PRO A 253 3.26 11.15 -18.73
N SER A 254 2.79 10.95 -17.52
CA SER A 254 1.54 11.53 -17.04
C SER A 254 1.69 12.12 -15.63
N LEU A 255 0.85 13.11 -15.34
CA LEU A 255 0.83 13.84 -14.09
C LEU A 255 -0.61 13.94 -13.56
N ARG A 256 -0.78 13.68 -12.26
CA ARG A 256 -1.96 14.07 -11.49
C ARG A 256 -1.54 14.72 -10.19
N TYR A 257 -2.26 15.74 -9.77
CA TYR A 257 -1.99 16.34 -8.47
C TYR A 257 -3.27 16.85 -7.82
N ALA A 258 -3.23 17.00 -6.50
CA ALA A 258 -4.33 17.54 -5.73
C ALA A 258 -3.83 18.58 -4.74
N TYR A 259 -4.64 19.61 -4.56
CA TYR A 259 -4.58 20.52 -3.43
C TYR A 259 -5.57 20.04 -2.36
N ILE A 260 -5.14 20.05 -1.11
CA ILE A 260 -5.94 19.66 0.05
C ILE A 260 -5.87 20.82 1.04
N SER A 261 -6.92 21.64 1.09
CA SER A 261 -6.99 22.78 2.02
C SER A 261 -7.65 22.35 3.32
N SER A 262 -7.01 22.63 4.43
CA SER A 262 -7.52 22.39 5.78
C SER A 262 -6.94 23.44 6.72
N GLY A 263 -7.79 24.28 7.27
CA GLY A 263 -7.34 25.35 8.16
C GLY A 263 -6.16 26.16 7.59
N ASP A 264 -5.13 26.37 8.40
CA ASP A 264 -3.92 27.11 8.02
C ASP A 264 -2.95 26.35 7.11
N THR A 265 -3.32 25.15 6.67
CA THR A 265 -2.41 24.24 5.95
C THR A 265 -2.96 23.88 4.57
N LEU A 266 -2.10 24.00 3.55
CA LEU A 266 -2.34 23.51 2.20
C LEU A 266 -1.48 22.26 1.93
N GLY A 267 -2.13 21.13 1.74
CA GLY A 267 -1.50 19.91 1.26
C GLY A 267 -1.41 19.90 -0.27
N VAL A 268 -0.30 19.41 -0.80
CA VAL A 268 -0.11 19.18 -2.24
C VAL A 268 0.35 17.74 -2.42
N VAL A 269 -0.41 16.96 -3.19
CA VAL A 269 -0.08 15.57 -3.51
C VAL A 269 0.12 15.48 -5.01
N MET A 270 1.32 15.11 -5.47
CA MET A 270 1.66 14.98 -6.88
C MET A 270 2.06 13.55 -7.20
N PHE A 271 1.52 13.02 -8.29
CA PHE A 271 1.84 11.72 -8.86
C PHE A 271 2.35 11.92 -10.28
N THR A 272 3.51 11.36 -10.59
CA THR A 272 4.09 11.37 -11.93
C THR A 272 4.49 9.95 -12.34
N THR A 273 4.34 9.65 -13.63
CA THR A 273 4.87 8.44 -14.25
C THR A 273 5.69 8.84 -15.48
N GLU A 274 6.74 8.11 -15.78
CA GLU A 274 7.51 8.34 -17.01
C GLU A 274 6.83 7.71 -18.23
N GLU A 275 6.08 6.62 -17.98
CA GLU A 275 5.33 5.89 -19.00
C GLU A 275 3.95 5.52 -18.47
N GLY A 276 2.93 5.62 -19.33
CA GLY A 276 1.58 5.21 -19.00
C GLY A 276 0.79 6.22 -18.17
N GLU A 277 -0.31 5.75 -17.60
CA GLU A 277 -1.21 6.58 -16.80
C GLU A 277 -0.92 6.46 -15.31
N VAL A 278 -1.10 7.57 -14.59
CA VAL A 278 -1.07 7.55 -13.11
C VAL A 278 -2.13 6.56 -12.60
N PRO A 279 -1.77 5.62 -11.69
CA PRO A 279 -2.71 4.65 -11.15
C PRO A 279 -3.81 5.34 -10.32
N ASP A 280 -5.02 5.43 -10.89
CA ASP A 280 -6.15 6.21 -10.35
C ASP A 280 -6.53 5.80 -8.92
N THR A 281 -6.63 4.49 -8.66
CA THR A 281 -6.99 3.99 -7.32
C THR A 281 -5.97 4.37 -6.26
N ALA A 282 -4.66 4.24 -6.56
CA ALA A 282 -3.59 4.60 -5.63
C ALA A 282 -3.53 6.12 -5.41
N TYR A 283 -3.74 6.91 -6.46
CA TYR A 283 -3.82 8.36 -6.38
C TYR A 283 -4.97 8.79 -5.45
N ARG A 284 -6.20 8.35 -5.72
CA ARG A 284 -7.36 8.68 -4.87
C ARG A 284 -7.20 8.22 -3.43
N GLN A 285 -6.64 7.03 -3.24
CA GLN A 285 -6.34 6.51 -1.91
C GLN A 285 -5.38 7.43 -1.16
N THR A 286 -4.27 7.82 -1.78
CA THR A 286 -3.25 8.69 -1.16
C THR A 286 -3.81 10.05 -0.80
N VAL A 287 -4.54 10.68 -1.71
CA VAL A 287 -5.22 11.96 -1.47
C VAL A 287 -6.21 11.86 -0.31
N ALA A 288 -7.04 10.80 -0.29
CA ALA A 288 -7.99 10.60 0.80
C ALA A 288 -7.30 10.34 2.16
N LEU A 289 -6.18 9.60 2.17
CA LEU A 289 -5.42 9.37 3.40
C LEU A 289 -4.75 10.65 3.89
N GLN A 290 -4.18 11.46 2.98
CA GLN A 290 -3.60 12.76 3.35
C GLN A 290 -4.66 13.74 3.85
N ALA A 291 -5.84 13.75 3.24
CA ALA A 291 -6.97 14.55 3.72
C ALA A 291 -7.38 14.19 5.15
N ARG A 292 -7.39 12.90 5.48
CA ARG A 292 -7.67 12.41 6.84
C ARG A 292 -6.60 12.75 7.88
N MET A 293 -5.38 12.99 7.43
CA MET A 293 -4.31 13.44 8.34
C MET A 293 -4.43 14.93 8.66
N LEU A 294 -5.17 15.70 7.84
CA LEU A 294 -5.36 17.14 7.99
C LEU A 294 -6.72 17.54 8.60
N GLY A 295 -7.69 16.62 8.67
CA GLY A 295 -9.05 16.90 9.17
C GLY A 295 -9.36 16.36 10.56
#